data_602322c4ed43da48afab63cedfbdef76
#
_entry.id   602322c4ed43da48afab63cedfbdef76
#
_cell.length_a   1.000
_cell.length_b   1.000
_cell.length_c   1.000
_cell.angle_alpha   90.00
_cell.angle_beta   90.00
_cell.angle_gamma   90.00
#
_symmetry.space_group_name_H-M   'P 1'
#
loop_
_entity.id
_entity.type
_entity.pdbx_description
1 polymer ?
#
loop_
_entity_poly.entity_id
_entity_poly.type
_entity_poly.pdbx_seq_one_letter_code
_entity_poly.pdbx_strand_id
1 'polypeptide(L)'
;MPDAAKSSIVFALSSFILKGISFITTPIFTRIMDSSCYGIIATYNSWLSIIEVFAILGLTSAGVFNVGLNEYKEQRSRYISSVLSLCNIMTIVVFAVIFALKAVIGEDFLLPTNLLVIMFIYFIFSPAMIFWVTRQRYEYKYKAAFFITIASTLVSQAVSVLCVMFMEQDPVSTKIWSSTLATLLFQLPIYIMLYAKGKCFIDFKIWKGVLAFAIPLLPHYLAQHVMSGSDKIMITELYSESAAGIYSVVANIILIATVIWSAVNASLIPFTFEKLNDKKYDSLNKVVVPILLVYAFMCVGVSLIAPEVLMILAPKEYYGGIYAVPPIVIVSFISSLYNIYANVEFYHKKSGGIAISTIVSTVVNLVLNYLLIPYFGFIAAAYTTLVSNIVLVLMHYFGYRRCQKEKVYNDKMVLAITLGCMALCMACNILYINNIVRYAVIAVAAVVALIKHKAIIKIIKAMRG
;
A
#
# COMPACT_ATOMS: atom_id res chain seq x y z
N MET A 1 -1.06 -2.04 -30.55
CA MET A 1 -1.01 -1.21 -29.34
C MET A 1 0.39 -0.58 -29.26
N PRO A 2 0.51 0.72 -28.94
CA PRO A 2 1.80 1.34 -28.66
C PRO A 2 2.52 0.62 -27.51
N ASP A 3 3.84 0.54 -27.55
CA ASP A 3 4.62 -0.20 -26.52
C ASP A 3 4.40 0.33 -25.11
N ALA A 4 4.12 1.63 -24.96
CA ALA A 4 3.73 2.25 -23.69
C ALA A 4 2.44 1.62 -23.09
N ALA A 5 1.41 1.39 -23.89
CA ALA A 5 0.15 0.80 -23.42
C ALA A 5 0.34 -0.68 -23.02
N LYS A 6 1.11 -1.45 -23.80
CA LYS A 6 1.46 -2.84 -23.47
C LYS A 6 2.25 -2.91 -22.16
N SER A 7 3.25 -2.03 -22.01
CA SER A 7 4.07 -1.92 -20.81
C SER A 7 3.22 -1.62 -19.57
N SER A 8 2.33 -0.63 -19.64
CA SER A 8 1.44 -0.26 -18.53
C SER A 8 0.52 -1.41 -18.11
N ILE A 9 -0.07 -2.14 -19.06
CA ILE A 9 -0.92 -3.31 -18.77
C ILE A 9 -0.12 -4.41 -18.08
N VAL A 10 1.08 -4.71 -18.57
CA VAL A 10 1.93 -5.79 -18.00
C VAL A 10 2.37 -5.42 -16.58
N PHE A 11 2.73 -4.15 -16.29
CA PHE A 11 3.09 -3.75 -14.94
C PHE A 11 1.88 -3.72 -13.98
N ALA A 12 0.69 -3.34 -14.46
CA ALA A 12 -0.55 -3.46 -13.67
C ALA A 12 -0.86 -4.93 -13.36
N LEU A 13 -0.71 -5.83 -14.35
CA LEU A 13 -0.87 -7.27 -14.16
C LEU A 13 0.17 -7.83 -13.18
N SER A 14 1.44 -7.39 -13.29
CA SER A 14 2.48 -7.76 -12.31
C SER A 14 2.06 -7.42 -10.89
N SER A 15 1.61 -6.18 -10.66
CA SER A 15 1.18 -5.72 -9.33
C SER A 15 0.00 -6.54 -8.80
N PHE A 16 -0.93 -6.90 -9.68
CA PHE A 16 -2.06 -7.77 -9.34
C PHE A 16 -1.60 -9.18 -8.95
N ILE A 17 -0.71 -9.78 -9.74
CA ILE A 17 -0.17 -11.13 -9.47
C ILE A 17 0.62 -11.15 -8.15
N LEU A 18 1.46 -10.14 -7.90
CA LEU A 18 2.25 -10.04 -6.67
C LEU A 18 1.37 -9.96 -5.41
N LYS A 19 0.30 -9.16 -5.45
CA LYS A 19 -0.68 -9.10 -4.37
C LYS A 19 -1.49 -10.40 -4.26
N GLY A 20 -1.80 -11.04 -5.38
CA GLY A 20 -2.42 -12.36 -5.42
C GLY A 20 -1.54 -13.44 -4.78
N ILE A 21 -0.24 -13.44 -5.03
CA ILE A 21 0.72 -14.35 -4.38
C ILE A 21 0.66 -14.15 -2.86
N SER A 22 0.73 -12.91 -2.38
CA SER A 22 0.62 -12.60 -0.94
C SER A 22 -0.71 -13.08 -0.35
N PHE A 23 -1.81 -12.91 -1.07
CA PHE A 23 -3.13 -13.38 -0.64
C PHE A 23 -3.19 -14.92 -0.55
N ILE A 24 -2.61 -15.63 -1.53
CA ILE A 24 -2.56 -17.11 -1.56
C ILE A 24 -1.62 -17.67 -0.48
N THR A 25 -0.53 -16.98 -0.15
CA THR A 25 0.41 -17.45 0.87
C THR A 25 -0.07 -17.16 2.30
N THR A 26 -0.96 -16.19 2.49
CA THR A 26 -1.56 -15.90 3.80
C THR A 26 -2.16 -17.15 4.46
N PRO A 27 -3.07 -17.94 3.82
CA PRO A 27 -3.64 -19.13 4.44
C PRO A 27 -2.63 -20.23 4.76
N ILE A 28 -1.49 -20.25 4.08
CA ILE A 28 -0.42 -21.20 4.40
C ILE A 28 0.27 -20.77 5.70
N PHE A 29 0.73 -19.52 5.77
CA PHE A 29 1.45 -19.04 6.96
C PHE A 29 0.58 -19.00 8.21
N THR A 30 -0.68 -18.63 8.11
CA THR A 30 -1.61 -18.61 9.26
C THR A 30 -1.94 -19.98 9.81
N ARG A 31 -1.65 -21.08 9.08
CA ARG A 31 -1.83 -22.46 9.54
C ARG A 31 -0.57 -23.13 10.04
N ILE A 32 0.61 -22.65 9.63
CA ILE A 32 1.91 -23.19 10.07
C ILE A 32 2.56 -22.33 11.16
N MET A 33 2.01 -21.15 11.44
CA MET A 33 2.49 -20.22 12.47
C MET A 33 1.29 -19.75 13.28
N ASP A 34 1.48 -19.49 14.57
CA ASP A 34 0.46 -18.88 15.42
C ASP A 34 0.24 -17.38 15.08
N SER A 35 -0.81 -16.81 15.66
CA SER A 35 -1.18 -15.41 15.42
C SER A 35 -0.17 -14.42 15.98
N SER A 36 0.58 -14.77 17.05
CA SER A 36 1.64 -13.92 17.61
C SER A 36 2.82 -13.82 16.64
N CYS A 37 3.31 -14.94 16.12
CA CYS A 37 4.36 -14.96 15.11
C CYS A 37 3.97 -14.14 13.86
N TYR A 38 2.71 -14.27 13.41
CA TYR A 38 2.20 -13.49 12.28
C TYR A 38 2.15 -11.99 12.60
N GLY A 39 1.85 -11.63 13.85
CA GLY A 39 1.84 -10.25 14.35
C GLY A 39 3.22 -9.61 14.37
N ILE A 40 4.23 -10.33 14.88
CA ILE A 40 5.63 -9.87 14.88
C ILE A 40 6.11 -9.61 13.44
N ILE A 41 5.78 -10.50 12.50
CA ILE A 41 6.11 -10.31 11.08
C ILE A 41 5.42 -9.08 10.49
N ALA A 42 4.16 -8.84 10.87
CA ALA A 42 3.42 -7.68 10.42
C ALA A 42 4.02 -6.37 10.96
N THR A 43 4.45 -6.39 12.22
CA THR A 43 5.18 -5.28 12.88
C THR A 43 6.54 -5.05 12.25
N TYR A 44 7.30 -6.12 11.96
CA TYR A 44 8.55 -6.05 11.20
C TYR A 44 8.36 -5.36 9.84
N ASN A 45 7.34 -5.76 9.08
CA ASN A 45 7.05 -5.16 7.78
C ASN A 45 6.62 -3.69 7.89
N SER A 46 5.97 -3.30 8.98
CA SER A 46 5.61 -1.92 9.26
C SER A 46 6.86 -1.06 9.54
N TRP A 47 7.76 -1.55 10.39
CA TRP A 47 9.05 -0.90 10.63
C TRP A 47 9.91 -0.84 9.37
N LEU A 48 9.95 -1.93 8.59
CA LEU A 48 10.64 -1.95 7.30
C LEU A 48 10.16 -0.82 6.39
N SER A 49 8.84 -0.62 6.27
CA SER A 49 8.27 0.45 5.44
C SER A 49 8.60 1.86 5.96
N ILE A 50 8.65 2.05 7.29
CA ILE A 50 9.00 3.35 7.88
C ILE A 50 10.50 3.66 7.70
N ILE A 51 11.37 2.67 7.97
CA ILE A 51 12.82 2.82 7.85
C ILE A 51 13.23 3.00 6.38
N GLU A 52 12.51 2.38 5.43
CA GLU A 52 12.71 2.55 4.00
C GLU A 52 12.76 4.02 3.57
N VAL A 53 11.92 4.88 4.16
CA VAL A 53 11.87 6.30 3.84
C VAL A 53 13.22 6.97 4.05
N PHE A 54 13.93 6.61 5.11
CA PHE A 54 15.25 7.16 5.42
C PHE A 54 16.39 6.43 4.71
N ALA A 55 16.31 5.11 4.65
CA ALA A 55 17.36 4.27 4.04
C ALA A 55 17.46 4.47 2.52
N ILE A 56 16.33 4.64 1.84
CA ILE A 56 16.26 4.79 0.37
C ILE A 56 15.81 6.20 -0.04
N LEU A 57 15.67 7.13 0.91
CA LEU A 57 15.29 8.54 0.66
C LEU A 57 13.95 8.69 -0.07
N GLY A 58 13.03 7.75 0.10
CA GLY A 58 11.74 7.74 -0.60
C GLY A 58 11.85 7.65 -2.13
N LEU A 59 13.01 7.30 -2.69
CA LEU A 59 13.25 7.27 -4.14
C LEU A 59 12.42 6.21 -4.88
N THR A 60 11.86 5.25 -4.14
CA THR A 60 10.97 4.22 -4.67
C THR A 60 9.56 4.74 -4.92
N SER A 61 9.13 5.77 -4.19
CA SER A 61 7.74 6.24 -4.13
C SER A 61 7.39 7.30 -5.16
N ALA A 62 8.35 8.07 -5.66
CA ALA A 62 8.04 9.21 -6.51
C ALA A 62 8.86 9.29 -7.77
N GLY A 63 8.43 10.18 -8.64
CA GLY A 63 9.12 10.53 -9.85
C GLY A 63 10.57 11.01 -9.72
N VAL A 64 11.11 11.15 -8.48
CA VAL A 64 12.50 11.60 -8.24
C VAL A 64 13.49 10.80 -9.09
N PHE A 65 13.43 9.48 -8.95
CA PHE A 65 14.31 8.59 -9.73
C PHE A 65 14.05 8.69 -11.24
N ASN A 66 12.78 8.84 -11.65
CA ASN A 66 12.39 9.01 -13.06
C ASN A 66 12.85 10.35 -13.64
N VAL A 67 12.81 11.42 -12.85
CA VAL A 67 13.33 12.74 -13.25
C VAL A 67 14.82 12.63 -13.58
N GLY A 68 15.60 12.00 -12.71
CA GLY A 68 17.02 11.78 -12.96
C GLY A 68 17.28 10.85 -14.16
N LEU A 69 16.48 9.81 -14.38
CA LEU A 69 16.57 8.98 -15.60
C LEU A 69 16.34 9.78 -16.88
N ASN A 70 15.53 10.84 -16.81
CA ASN A 70 15.28 11.74 -17.92
C ASN A 70 16.40 12.78 -18.10
N GLU A 71 16.92 13.34 -17.02
CA GLU A 71 18.00 14.32 -17.05
C GLU A 71 19.33 13.70 -17.54
N TYR A 72 19.65 12.48 -17.08
CA TYR A 72 20.86 11.74 -17.41
C TYR A 72 20.65 10.71 -18.53
N LYS A 73 19.92 11.05 -19.61
CA LYS A 73 19.55 10.13 -20.72
C LYS A 73 20.72 9.33 -21.28
N GLU A 74 21.85 9.97 -21.50
CA GLU A 74 23.06 9.36 -22.08
C GLU A 74 23.90 8.61 -21.05
N GLN A 75 23.73 8.92 -19.75
CA GLN A 75 24.54 8.38 -18.67
C GLN A 75 23.67 7.68 -17.60
N ARG A 76 22.55 7.08 -17.99
CA ARG A 76 21.60 6.44 -17.05
C ARG A 76 22.27 5.41 -16.14
N SER A 77 23.20 4.60 -16.67
CA SER A 77 23.89 3.60 -15.87
C SER A 77 24.77 4.24 -14.79
N ARG A 78 25.44 5.36 -15.09
CA ARG A 78 26.22 6.15 -14.14
C ARG A 78 25.31 6.78 -13.07
N TYR A 79 24.19 7.36 -13.47
CA TYR A 79 23.19 7.91 -12.56
C TYR A 79 22.72 6.83 -11.58
N ILE A 80 22.27 5.66 -12.07
CA ILE A 80 21.74 4.58 -11.25
C ILE A 80 22.79 4.07 -10.26
N SER A 81 24.01 3.80 -10.69
CA SER A 81 25.06 3.29 -9.78
C SER A 81 25.42 4.31 -8.71
N SER A 82 25.50 5.60 -9.05
CA SER A 82 25.80 6.67 -8.09
C SER A 82 24.64 6.83 -7.07
N VAL A 83 23.38 6.80 -7.51
CA VAL A 83 22.20 6.87 -6.62
C VAL A 83 22.11 5.63 -5.73
N LEU A 84 22.44 4.44 -6.25
CA LEU A 84 22.51 3.21 -5.47
C LEU A 84 23.56 3.32 -4.35
N SER A 85 24.72 3.91 -4.62
CA SER A 85 25.75 4.17 -3.59
C SER A 85 25.24 5.16 -2.53
N LEU A 86 24.51 6.20 -2.93
CA LEU A 86 23.89 7.14 -1.99
C LEU A 86 22.92 6.39 -1.04
N CYS A 87 22.04 5.53 -1.58
CA CYS A 87 21.14 4.72 -0.77
C CYS A 87 21.89 3.79 0.19
N ASN A 88 22.96 3.14 -0.27
CA ASN A 88 23.76 2.28 0.58
C ASN A 88 24.43 3.04 1.74
N ILE A 89 24.97 4.23 1.48
CA ILE A 89 25.56 5.10 2.52
C ILE A 89 24.46 5.54 3.50
N MET A 90 23.29 5.96 3.00
CA MET A 90 22.18 6.33 3.87
C MET A 90 21.70 5.15 4.72
N THR A 91 21.61 3.95 4.14
CA THR A 91 21.31 2.72 4.87
C THR A 91 22.32 2.47 6.00
N ILE A 92 23.64 2.58 5.71
CA ILE A 92 24.69 2.42 6.72
C ILE A 92 24.52 3.45 7.84
N VAL A 93 24.30 4.71 7.51
CA VAL A 93 24.12 5.79 8.49
C VAL A 93 22.86 5.55 9.35
N VAL A 94 21.73 5.22 8.75
CA VAL A 94 20.47 4.95 9.48
C VAL A 94 20.63 3.78 10.44
N PHE A 95 21.22 2.67 10.00
CA PHE A 95 21.42 1.51 10.86
C PHE A 95 22.51 1.71 11.90
N ALA A 96 23.55 2.49 11.61
CA ALA A 96 24.51 2.90 12.63
C ALA A 96 23.84 3.69 13.77
N VAL A 97 22.92 4.61 13.43
CA VAL A 97 22.12 5.35 14.42
C VAL A 97 21.20 4.41 15.18
N ILE A 98 20.48 3.49 14.51
CA ILE A 98 19.58 2.52 15.15
C ILE A 98 20.35 1.64 16.13
N PHE A 99 21.50 1.07 15.72
CA PHE A 99 22.31 0.22 16.62
C PHE A 99 22.95 1.02 17.77
N ALA A 100 23.35 2.27 17.54
CA ALA A 100 23.84 3.15 18.62
C ALA A 100 22.73 3.45 19.64
N LEU A 101 21.52 3.77 19.18
CA LEU A 101 20.37 4.00 20.05
C LEU A 101 20.00 2.72 20.83
N LYS A 102 20.01 1.56 20.17
CA LYS A 102 19.75 0.27 20.80
C LYS A 102 20.77 -0.05 21.89
N ALA A 103 22.05 0.26 21.68
CA ALA A 103 23.09 0.08 22.68
C ALA A 103 22.91 0.97 23.92
N VAL A 104 22.24 2.13 23.79
CA VAL A 104 21.96 3.06 24.88
C VAL A 104 20.63 2.78 25.57
N ILE A 105 19.57 2.48 24.80
CA ILE A 105 18.19 2.32 25.31
C ILE A 105 17.96 0.88 25.82
N GLY A 106 18.53 -0.12 25.15
CA GLY A 106 18.39 -1.54 25.49
C GLY A 106 17.93 -2.41 24.33
N GLU A 107 17.95 -3.72 24.57
CA GLU A 107 17.62 -4.72 23.51
C GLU A 107 16.17 -4.68 23.04
N ASP A 108 15.24 -4.14 23.83
CA ASP A 108 13.83 -4.02 23.49
C ASP A 108 13.54 -2.84 22.54
N PHE A 109 14.55 -2.01 22.21
CA PHE A 109 14.36 -0.88 21.31
C PHE A 109 14.09 -1.34 19.87
N LEU A 110 12.94 -0.98 19.32
CA LEU A 110 12.43 -1.24 17.96
C LEU A 110 12.14 -2.73 17.69
N LEU A 111 13.14 -3.51 17.42
CA LEU A 111 13.06 -4.92 16.99
C LEU A 111 14.25 -5.71 17.53
N PRO A 112 14.14 -7.04 17.69
CA PRO A 112 15.29 -7.90 18.02
C PRO A 112 16.46 -7.68 17.06
N THR A 113 17.69 -7.77 17.59
CA THR A 113 18.92 -7.49 16.85
C THR A 113 19.06 -8.34 15.59
N ASN A 114 18.69 -9.63 15.63
CA ASN A 114 18.73 -10.52 14.47
C ASN A 114 17.82 -10.04 13.32
N LEU A 115 16.65 -9.47 13.64
CA LEU A 115 15.70 -8.91 12.65
C LEU A 115 16.21 -7.58 12.09
N LEU A 116 16.88 -6.75 12.88
CA LEU A 116 17.52 -5.53 12.40
C LEU A 116 18.69 -5.83 11.45
N VAL A 117 19.49 -6.86 11.74
CA VAL A 117 20.59 -7.28 10.86
C VAL A 117 20.10 -7.73 9.50
N ILE A 118 19.05 -8.56 9.43
CA ILE A 118 18.52 -8.99 8.14
C ILE A 118 17.82 -7.83 7.38
N MET A 119 17.21 -6.89 8.11
CA MET A 119 16.65 -5.67 7.53
C MET A 119 17.75 -4.78 6.93
N PHE A 120 18.89 -4.64 7.59
CA PHE A 120 20.04 -3.95 7.05
C PHE A 120 20.53 -4.58 5.74
N ILE A 121 20.70 -5.90 5.73
CA ILE A 121 21.08 -6.66 4.52
C ILE A 121 20.06 -6.41 3.39
N TYR A 122 18.77 -6.48 3.70
CA TYR A 122 17.71 -6.20 2.74
C TYR A 122 17.86 -4.81 2.11
N PHE A 123 18.08 -3.75 2.89
CA PHE A 123 18.19 -2.39 2.38
C PHE A 123 19.48 -2.11 1.60
N ILE A 124 20.54 -2.87 1.78
CA ILE A 124 21.75 -2.77 0.95
C ILE A 124 21.47 -3.24 -0.49
N PHE A 125 20.68 -4.30 -0.67
CA PHE A 125 20.52 -4.95 -1.98
C PHE A 125 19.19 -4.63 -2.67
N SER A 126 18.10 -4.43 -1.91
CA SER A 126 16.77 -4.21 -2.49
C SER A 126 16.67 -3.00 -3.43
N PRO A 127 17.35 -1.84 -3.19
CA PRO A 127 17.26 -0.71 -4.08
C PRO A 127 17.74 -1.02 -5.50
N ALA A 128 18.70 -1.93 -5.65
CA ALA A 128 19.21 -2.31 -6.96
C ALA A 128 18.11 -2.91 -7.86
N MET A 129 17.31 -3.83 -7.32
CA MET A 129 16.21 -4.42 -8.05
C MET A 129 15.11 -3.39 -8.35
N ILE A 130 14.79 -2.53 -7.40
CA ILE A 130 13.76 -1.49 -7.55
C ILE A 130 14.18 -0.50 -8.66
N PHE A 131 15.42 -0.03 -8.64
CA PHE A 131 15.93 0.89 -9.66
C PHE A 131 16.04 0.24 -11.03
N TRP A 132 16.45 -1.03 -11.08
CA TRP A 132 16.47 -1.78 -12.33
C TRP A 132 15.07 -1.96 -12.93
N VAL A 133 14.08 -2.38 -12.12
CA VAL A 133 12.68 -2.52 -12.57
C VAL A 133 12.12 -1.18 -13.03
N THR A 134 12.39 -0.09 -12.29
CA THR A 134 11.94 1.27 -12.65
C THR A 134 12.56 1.71 -13.97
N ARG A 135 13.86 1.43 -14.20
CA ARG A 135 14.51 1.67 -15.49
C ARG A 135 13.86 0.85 -16.62
N GLN A 136 13.59 -0.44 -16.40
CA GLN A 136 12.94 -1.28 -17.40
C GLN A 136 11.54 -0.73 -17.76
N ARG A 137 10.79 -0.24 -16.76
CA ARG A 137 9.50 0.43 -16.96
C ARG A 137 9.66 1.70 -17.80
N TYR A 138 10.63 2.53 -17.46
CA TYR A 138 10.91 3.78 -18.16
C TYR A 138 11.33 3.54 -19.63
N GLU A 139 12.08 2.46 -19.90
CA GLU A 139 12.54 2.08 -21.24
C GLU A 139 11.54 1.17 -22.00
N TYR A 140 10.34 0.92 -21.46
CA TYR A 140 9.31 0.01 -22.00
C TYR A 140 9.77 -1.45 -22.18
N LYS A 141 10.82 -1.86 -21.49
CA LYS A 141 11.38 -3.23 -21.51
C LYS A 141 10.73 -4.10 -20.44
N TYR A 142 9.42 -4.28 -20.50
CA TYR A 142 8.61 -4.87 -19.43
C TYR A 142 8.80 -6.37 -19.21
N LYS A 143 9.17 -7.15 -20.24
CA LYS A 143 9.20 -8.63 -20.16
C LYS A 143 10.13 -9.14 -19.06
N ALA A 144 11.42 -8.72 -19.09
CA ALA A 144 12.41 -9.18 -18.12
C ALA A 144 12.03 -8.74 -16.68
N ALA A 145 11.56 -7.49 -16.50
CA ALA A 145 11.11 -7.00 -15.20
C ALA A 145 9.93 -7.81 -14.68
N PHE A 146 8.95 -8.13 -15.52
CA PHE A 146 7.81 -8.95 -15.17
C PHE A 146 8.24 -10.33 -14.66
N PHE A 147 9.00 -11.08 -15.44
CA PHE A 147 9.39 -12.44 -15.08
C PHE A 147 10.31 -12.49 -13.86
N ILE A 148 11.30 -11.61 -13.76
CA ILE A 148 12.24 -11.60 -12.63
C ILE A 148 11.50 -11.21 -11.33
N THR A 149 10.61 -10.23 -11.37
CA THR A 149 9.86 -9.81 -10.17
C THR A 149 8.95 -10.93 -9.68
N ILE A 150 8.21 -11.58 -10.56
CA ILE A 150 7.32 -12.71 -10.21
C ILE A 150 8.14 -13.90 -9.72
N ALA A 151 9.20 -14.28 -10.42
CA ALA A 151 10.06 -15.40 -10.04
C ALA A 151 10.71 -15.16 -8.66
N SER A 152 11.24 -13.95 -8.41
CA SER A 152 11.80 -13.58 -7.11
C SER A 152 10.78 -13.72 -5.99
N THR A 153 9.54 -13.25 -6.21
CA THR A 153 8.49 -13.35 -5.19
C THR A 153 8.05 -14.78 -4.97
N LEU A 154 7.83 -15.57 -6.04
CA LEU A 154 7.45 -16.98 -5.91
C LEU A 154 8.51 -17.81 -5.20
N VAL A 155 9.78 -17.66 -5.59
CA VAL A 155 10.90 -18.37 -4.97
C VAL A 155 11.03 -17.97 -3.51
N SER A 156 10.95 -16.68 -3.19
CA SER A 156 11.01 -16.19 -1.81
C SER A 156 9.89 -16.77 -0.93
N GLN A 157 8.66 -16.78 -1.43
CA GLN A 157 7.53 -17.33 -0.67
C GLN A 157 7.64 -18.87 -0.54
N ALA A 158 8.01 -19.59 -1.60
CA ALA A 158 8.16 -21.02 -1.57
C ALA A 158 9.28 -21.46 -0.59
N VAL A 159 10.45 -20.81 -0.68
CA VAL A 159 11.57 -21.08 0.23
C VAL A 159 11.18 -20.79 1.67
N SER A 160 10.50 -19.66 1.93
CA SER A 160 10.12 -19.32 3.30
C SER A 160 9.07 -20.27 3.88
N VAL A 161 8.10 -20.74 3.07
CA VAL A 161 7.14 -21.77 3.50
C VAL A 161 7.87 -23.06 3.85
N LEU A 162 8.75 -23.54 2.95
CA LEU A 162 9.51 -24.79 3.20
C LEU A 162 10.40 -24.67 4.44
N CYS A 163 11.13 -23.56 4.61
CA CYS A 163 11.97 -23.37 5.78
C CYS A 163 11.15 -23.36 7.08
N VAL A 164 10.01 -22.66 7.12
CA VAL A 164 9.15 -22.63 8.33
C VAL A 164 8.54 -24.00 8.62
N MET A 165 8.22 -24.80 7.60
CA MET A 165 7.64 -26.14 7.77
C MET A 165 8.66 -27.19 8.28
N PHE A 166 9.92 -27.07 7.88
CA PHE A 166 10.91 -28.13 8.11
C PHE A 166 12.04 -27.76 9.09
N MET A 167 12.16 -26.48 9.47
CA MET A 167 13.19 -26.04 10.43
C MET A 167 12.56 -25.87 11.81
N GLU A 168 13.12 -26.58 12.81
CA GLU A 168 12.73 -26.50 14.23
C GLU A 168 13.34 -25.25 14.90
N GLN A 169 13.20 -24.08 14.30
CA GLN A 169 13.72 -22.82 14.81
C GLN A 169 12.58 -21.82 15.00
N ASP A 170 12.89 -20.65 15.57
CA ASP A 170 11.91 -19.56 15.66
C ASP A 170 11.27 -19.27 14.30
N PRO A 171 9.94 -19.48 14.15
CA PRO A 171 9.25 -19.33 12.87
C PRO A 171 9.34 -17.92 12.30
N VAL A 172 9.41 -16.89 13.17
CA VAL A 172 9.50 -15.48 12.75
C VAL A 172 10.83 -15.22 12.07
N SER A 173 11.94 -15.50 12.77
CA SER A 173 13.28 -15.34 12.21
C SER A 173 13.46 -16.20 10.97
N THR A 174 13.04 -17.46 11.01
CA THR A 174 13.12 -18.40 9.88
C THR A 174 12.42 -17.83 8.64
N LYS A 175 11.19 -17.33 8.77
CA LYS A 175 10.46 -16.75 7.66
C LYS A 175 11.15 -15.52 7.09
N ILE A 176 11.58 -14.58 7.94
CA ILE A 176 12.16 -13.31 7.52
C ILE A 176 13.53 -13.55 6.86
N TRP A 177 14.40 -14.36 7.49
CA TRP A 177 15.71 -14.68 6.93
C TRP A 177 15.61 -15.45 5.61
N SER A 178 14.82 -16.52 5.56
CA SER A 178 14.70 -17.35 4.36
C SER A 178 14.10 -16.56 3.18
N SER A 179 13.06 -15.74 3.42
CA SER A 179 12.48 -14.90 2.36
C SER A 179 13.46 -13.85 1.84
N THR A 180 14.21 -13.21 2.72
CA THR A 180 15.21 -12.20 2.34
C THR A 180 16.38 -12.83 1.60
N LEU A 181 16.96 -13.93 2.11
CA LEU A 181 18.05 -14.63 1.44
C LEU A 181 17.64 -15.17 0.06
N ALA A 182 16.41 -15.68 -0.08
CA ALA A 182 15.89 -16.11 -1.36
C ALA A 182 15.74 -14.97 -2.36
N THR A 183 15.34 -13.77 -1.92
CA THR A 183 15.30 -12.60 -2.81
C THR A 183 16.69 -12.11 -3.19
N LEU A 184 17.71 -12.29 -2.35
CA LEU A 184 19.09 -11.93 -2.68
C LEU A 184 19.63 -12.68 -3.89
N LEU A 185 19.15 -13.89 -4.18
CA LEU A 185 19.52 -14.63 -5.41
C LEU A 185 19.24 -13.83 -6.69
N PHE A 186 18.23 -12.98 -6.65
CA PHE A 186 17.83 -12.11 -7.77
C PHE A 186 18.42 -10.70 -7.64
N GLN A 187 18.49 -10.18 -6.44
CA GLN A 187 18.95 -8.82 -6.16
C GLN A 187 20.46 -8.68 -6.37
N LEU A 188 21.27 -9.65 -5.90
CA LEU A 188 22.73 -9.59 -5.95
C LEU A 188 23.28 -9.56 -7.38
N PRO A 189 22.85 -10.40 -8.34
CA PRO A 189 23.27 -10.29 -9.72
C PRO A 189 22.93 -8.94 -10.36
N ILE A 190 21.73 -8.39 -10.05
CA ILE A 190 21.32 -7.08 -10.53
C ILE A 190 22.19 -5.98 -9.93
N TYR A 191 22.48 -6.06 -8.63
CA TYR A 191 23.35 -5.13 -7.90
C TYR A 191 24.74 -5.07 -8.54
N ILE A 192 25.38 -6.23 -8.75
CA ILE A 192 26.68 -6.33 -9.41
C ILE A 192 26.62 -5.78 -10.83
N MET A 193 25.59 -6.12 -11.59
CA MET A 193 25.39 -5.64 -12.97
C MET A 193 25.27 -4.11 -13.03
N LEU A 194 24.54 -3.50 -12.11
CA LEU A 194 24.35 -2.04 -12.08
C LEU A 194 25.68 -1.31 -11.83
N TYR A 195 26.50 -1.79 -10.90
CA TYR A 195 27.83 -1.21 -10.65
C TYR A 195 28.81 -1.48 -11.81
N ALA A 196 28.82 -2.69 -12.35
CA ALA A 196 29.69 -3.02 -13.48
C ALA A 196 29.40 -2.16 -14.73
N LYS A 197 28.11 -1.83 -14.97
CA LYS A 197 27.71 -0.96 -16.09
C LYS A 197 27.84 0.53 -15.78
N GLY A 198 27.59 0.94 -14.54
CA GLY A 198 27.59 2.34 -14.16
C GLY A 198 28.99 2.90 -13.91
N LYS A 199 29.89 2.07 -13.36
CA LYS A 199 31.30 2.40 -13.04
C LYS A 199 31.47 3.70 -12.24
N CYS A 200 30.45 4.10 -11.47
CA CYS A 200 30.43 5.32 -10.69
C CYS A 200 29.87 5.05 -9.31
N PHE A 201 30.69 5.17 -8.28
CA PHE A 201 30.25 5.02 -6.89
C PHE A 201 29.80 6.34 -6.30
N ILE A 202 30.54 7.41 -6.53
CA ILE A 202 30.29 8.73 -5.95
C ILE A 202 30.22 9.76 -7.07
N ASP A 203 29.13 10.52 -7.10
CA ASP A 203 28.98 11.70 -7.94
C ASP A 203 28.17 12.75 -7.17
N PHE A 204 28.88 13.69 -6.56
CA PHE A 204 28.28 14.73 -5.72
C PHE A 204 27.29 15.64 -6.48
N LYS A 205 27.45 15.79 -7.80
CA LYS A 205 26.53 16.58 -8.61
C LYS A 205 25.17 15.87 -8.71
N ILE A 206 25.18 14.55 -8.96
CA ILE A 206 24.00 13.71 -8.98
C ILE A 206 23.35 13.70 -7.59
N TRP A 207 24.15 13.47 -6.54
CA TRP A 207 23.65 13.41 -5.15
C TRP A 207 23.00 14.71 -4.71
N LYS A 208 23.61 15.86 -5.01
CA LYS A 208 23.02 17.18 -4.69
C LYS A 208 21.66 17.36 -5.35
N GLY A 209 21.52 16.98 -6.62
CA GLY A 209 20.23 17.06 -7.34
C GLY A 209 19.17 16.13 -6.73
N VAL A 210 19.53 14.88 -6.45
CA VAL A 210 18.65 13.90 -5.84
C VAL A 210 18.20 14.33 -4.44
N LEU A 211 19.13 14.74 -3.58
CA LEU A 211 18.83 15.16 -2.21
C LEU A 211 17.98 16.44 -2.18
N ALA A 212 18.28 17.41 -3.02
CA ALA A 212 17.50 18.66 -3.11
C ALA A 212 16.03 18.40 -3.46
N PHE A 213 15.76 17.35 -4.22
CA PHE A 213 14.39 16.97 -4.58
C PHE A 213 13.76 15.98 -3.56
N ALA A 214 14.52 15.03 -3.03
CA ALA A 214 14.02 14.00 -2.14
C ALA A 214 13.74 14.53 -0.72
N ILE A 215 14.65 15.31 -0.12
CA ILE A 215 14.54 15.75 1.28
C ILE A 215 13.23 16.49 1.57
N PRO A 216 12.76 17.44 0.74
CA PRO A 216 11.47 18.12 1.00
C PRO A 216 10.25 17.19 0.97
N LEU A 217 10.36 16.02 0.31
CA LEU A 217 9.27 15.05 0.21
C LEU A 217 9.30 13.99 1.32
N LEU A 218 10.42 13.82 2.03
CA LEU A 218 10.54 12.83 3.11
C LEU A 218 9.45 12.93 4.16
N PRO A 219 9.06 14.12 4.70
CA PRO A 219 8.00 14.22 5.70
C PRO A 219 6.65 13.69 5.19
N HIS A 220 6.33 13.92 3.91
CA HIS A 220 5.12 13.42 3.30
C HIS A 220 5.14 11.88 3.18
N TYR A 221 6.24 11.29 2.69
CA TYR A 221 6.38 9.83 2.59
C TYR A 221 6.38 9.17 3.96
N LEU A 222 7.08 9.77 4.92
CA LEU A 222 7.07 9.29 6.31
C LEU A 222 5.64 9.25 6.86
N ALA A 223 4.88 10.33 6.71
CA ALA A 223 3.49 10.38 7.17
C ALA A 223 2.63 9.29 6.49
N GLN A 224 2.80 9.04 5.19
CA GLN A 224 2.09 7.96 4.49
C GLN A 224 2.44 6.57 5.03
N HIS A 225 3.73 6.27 5.23
CA HIS A 225 4.18 4.97 5.75
C HIS A 225 3.80 4.77 7.21
N VAL A 226 3.88 5.82 8.03
CA VAL A 226 3.40 5.78 9.41
C VAL A 226 1.89 5.54 9.44
N MET A 227 1.09 6.28 8.66
CA MET A 227 -0.37 6.10 8.61
C MET A 227 -0.78 4.69 8.17
N SER A 228 0.00 4.02 7.32
CA SER A 228 -0.31 2.66 6.83
C SER A 228 0.23 1.54 7.72
N GLY A 229 1.24 1.80 8.52
CA GLY A 229 1.96 0.78 9.31
C GLY A 229 1.83 0.91 10.83
N SER A 230 1.57 2.13 11.35
CA SER A 230 1.55 2.38 12.79
C SER A 230 0.51 1.56 13.56
N ASP A 231 -0.63 1.26 12.96
CA ASP A 231 -1.68 0.46 13.60
C ASP A 231 -1.12 -0.86 14.14
N LYS A 232 -0.35 -1.59 13.31
CA LYS A 232 0.21 -2.90 13.67
C LYS A 232 1.27 -2.79 14.76
N ILE A 233 2.14 -1.77 14.65
CA ILE A 233 3.15 -1.49 15.68
C ILE A 233 2.46 -1.15 17.00
N MET A 234 1.49 -0.25 16.98
CA MET A 234 0.80 0.19 18.19
C MET A 234 -0.08 -0.92 18.80
N ILE A 235 -0.68 -1.79 17.98
CA ILE A 235 -1.41 -2.97 18.51
C ILE A 235 -0.44 -3.92 19.19
N THR A 236 0.73 -4.18 18.59
CA THR A 236 1.76 -5.05 19.20
C THR A 236 2.21 -4.48 20.53
N GLU A 237 2.57 -3.20 20.60
CA GLU A 237 3.14 -2.55 21.77
C GLU A 237 2.12 -2.27 22.89
N LEU A 238 0.90 -1.88 22.52
CA LEU A 238 -0.12 -1.41 23.46
C LEU A 238 -1.14 -2.49 23.86
N TYR A 239 -1.18 -3.62 23.14
CA TYR A 239 -2.18 -4.65 23.41
C TYR A 239 -1.60 -6.06 23.33
N SER A 240 -1.30 -6.61 22.13
CA SER A 240 -0.60 -7.88 21.96
C SER A 240 -0.16 -8.16 20.52
N GLU A 241 0.87 -8.97 20.37
CA GLU A 241 1.38 -9.47 19.08
C GLU A 241 0.31 -10.27 18.32
N SER A 242 -0.40 -11.17 19.03
CA SER A 242 -1.49 -11.97 18.45
C SER A 242 -2.59 -11.10 17.85
N ALA A 243 -2.96 -10.03 18.54
CA ALA A 243 -3.95 -9.07 18.04
C ALA A 243 -3.47 -8.35 16.77
N ALA A 244 -2.18 -8.00 16.70
CA ALA A 244 -1.58 -7.42 15.49
C ALA A 244 -1.58 -8.42 14.31
N GLY A 245 -1.39 -9.72 14.60
CA GLY A 245 -1.51 -10.80 13.63
C GLY A 245 -2.93 -10.90 13.08
N ILE A 246 -3.92 -10.95 13.96
CA ILE A 246 -5.35 -10.99 13.59
C ILE A 246 -5.71 -9.77 12.74
N TYR A 247 -5.35 -8.56 13.19
CA TYR A 247 -5.59 -7.32 12.46
C TYR A 247 -4.97 -7.33 11.06
N SER A 248 -3.75 -7.85 10.93
CA SER A 248 -3.03 -7.92 9.65
C SER A 248 -3.70 -8.85 8.64
N VAL A 249 -4.19 -10.01 9.08
CA VAL A 249 -4.93 -10.94 8.22
C VAL A 249 -6.26 -10.33 7.77
N VAL A 250 -6.97 -9.68 8.68
CA VAL A 250 -8.22 -8.97 8.36
C VAL A 250 -7.97 -7.84 7.34
N ALA A 251 -6.88 -7.10 7.49
CA ALA A 251 -6.50 -6.06 6.54
C ALA A 251 -6.19 -6.61 5.13
N ASN A 252 -5.80 -7.88 5.00
CA ASN A 252 -5.60 -8.52 3.70
C ASN A 252 -6.90 -8.76 2.92
N ILE A 253 -8.05 -8.84 3.59
CA ILE A 253 -9.36 -9.04 2.93
C ILE A 253 -9.64 -7.94 1.90
N ILE A 254 -9.22 -6.71 2.19
CA ILE A 254 -9.48 -5.55 1.34
C ILE A 254 -8.50 -5.39 0.17
N LEU A 255 -7.41 -6.17 0.12
CA LEU A 255 -6.36 -6.00 -0.90
C LEU A 255 -6.90 -6.03 -2.34
N ILE A 256 -7.84 -6.92 -2.65
CA ILE A 256 -8.43 -7.04 -3.99
C ILE A 256 -9.14 -5.73 -4.36
N ALA A 257 -9.95 -5.19 -3.45
CA ALA A 257 -10.67 -3.94 -3.69
C ALA A 257 -9.70 -2.75 -3.91
N THR A 258 -8.64 -2.66 -3.12
CA THR A 258 -7.63 -1.59 -3.27
C THR A 258 -6.86 -1.68 -4.59
N VAL A 259 -6.58 -2.90 -5.08
CA VAL A 259 -5.93 -3.09 -6.40
C VAL A 259 -6.85 -2.63 -7.53
N ILE A 260 -8.13 -3.02 -7.48
CA ILE A 260 -9.12 -2.60 -8.47
C ILE A 260 -9.23 -1.07 -8.49
N TRP A 261 -9.34 -0.44 -7.29
CA TRP A 261 -9.37 1.01 -7.20
C TRP A 261 -8.11 1.68 -7.77
N SER A 262 -6.93 1.14 -7.49
CA SER A 262 -5.67 1.67 -8.02
C SER A 262 -5.63 1.68 -9.55
N ALA A 263 -6.15 0.63 -10.19
CA ALA A 263 -6.26 0.56 -11.65
C ALA A 263 -7.28 1.57 -12.21
N VAL A 264 -8.41 1.74 -11.53
CA VAL A 264 -9.43 2.72 -11.87
C VAL A 264 -8.86 4.15 -11.74
N ASN A 265 -8.22 4.46 -10.62
CA ASN A 265 -7.64 5.78 -10.37
C ASN A 265 -6.55 6.14 -11.38
N ALA A 266 -5.71 5.19 -11.79
CA ALA A 266 -4.70 5.41 -12.82
C ALA A 266 -5.31 5.87 -14.16
N SER A 267 -6.53 5.45 -14.47
CA SER A 267 -7.27 5.91 -15.66
C SER A 267 -8.02 7.22 -15.40
N LEU A 268 -8.48 7.45 -14.15
CA LEU A 268 -9.19 8.68 -13.79
C LEU A 268 -8.28 9.92 -13.77
N ILE A 269 -6.99 9.78 -13.43
CA ILE A 269 -6.06 10.92 -13.36
C ILE A 269 -6.02 11.69 -14.70
N PRO A 270 -5.62 11.09 -15.85
CA PRO A 270 -5.57 11.81 -17.12
C PRO A 270 -6.95 12.30 -17.57
N PHE A 271 -8.00 11.51 -17.36
CA PHE A 271 -9.37 11.90 -17.68
C PHE A 271 -9.81 13.13 -16.86
N THR A 272 -9.50 13.17 -15.56
CA THR A 272 -9.81 14.34 -14.71
C THR A 272 -9.07 15.57 -15.21
N PHE A 273 -7.79 15.46 -15.56
CA PHE A 273 -6.98 16.59 -16.06
C PHE A 273 -7.52 17.12 -17.37
N GLU A 274 -7.92 16.25 -18.31
CA GLU A 274 -8.55 16.64 -19.58
C GLU A 274 -9.86 17.41 -19.33
N LYS A 275 -10.75 16.86 -18.49
CA LYS A 275 -12.06 17.47 -18.25
C LYS A 275 -11.98 18.77 -17.44
N LEU A 276 -10.98 18.92 -16.57
CA LEU A 276 -10.69 20.17 -15.88
C LEU A 276 -10.19 21.23 -16.88
N ASN A 277 -9.29 20.86 -17.80
CA ASN A 277 -8.78 21.76 -18.83
C ASN A 277 -9.91 22.26 -19.76
N ASP A 278 -10.81 21.36 -20.16
CA ASP A 278 -11.96 21.66 -21.02
C ASP A 278 -13.13 22.32 -20.27
N LYS A 279 -13.09 22.42 -18.94
CA LYS A 279 -14.18 22.85 -18.06
C LYS A 279 -15.48 22.03 -18.21
N LYS A 280 -15.35 20.73 -18.56
CA LYS A 280 -16.49 19.82 -18.80
C LYS A 280 -16.80 18.98 -17.53
N TYR A 281 -17.21 19.65 -16.45
CA TYR A 281 -17.44 19.02 -15.13
C TYR A 281 -18.61 18.03 -15.12
N ASP A 282 -19.67 18.29 -15.91
CA ASP A 282 -20.79 17.36 -16.06
C ASP A 282 -20.34 16.01 -16.66
N SER A 283 -19.41 16.05 -17.62
CA SER A 283 -18.85 14.83 -18.19
C SER A 283 -18.02 14.06 -17.18
N LEU A 284 -17.30 14.76 -16.28
CA LEU A 284 -16.56 14.15 -15.20
C LEU A 284 -17.53 13.47 -14.20
N ASN A 285 -18.62 14.13 -13.81
CA ASN A 285 -19.61 13.56 -12.89
C ASN A 285 -20.34 12.34 -13.47
N LYS A 286 -20.62 12.32 -14.78
CA LYS A 286 -21.22 11.17 -15.48
C LYS A 286 -20.34 9.92 -15.43
N VAL A 287 -19.05 10.05 -15.17
CA VAL A 287 -18.10 8.95 -15.04
C VAL A 287 -17.79 8.65 -13.57
N VAL A 288 -17.45 9.65 -12.77
CA VAL A 288 -16.99 9.48 -11.39
C VAL A 288 -18.10 8.94 -10.49
N VAL A 289 -19.32 9.49 -10.57
CA VAL A 289 -20.42 9.08 -9.69
C VAL A 289 -20.82 7.60 -9.88
N PRO A 290 -21.01 7.09 -11.11
CA PRO A 290 -21.25 5.66 -11.31
C PRO A 290 -20.09 4.76 -10.87
N ILE A 291 -18.84 5.19 -11.05
CA ILE A 291 -17.67 4.43 -10.59
C ILE A 291 -17.68 4.30 -9.06
N LEU A 292 -17.93 5.42 -8.36
CA LEU A 292 -18.05 5.39 -6.89
C LEU A 292 -19.19 4.49 -6.43
N LEU A 293 -20.32 4.47 -7.14
CA LEU A 293 -21.45 3.59 -6.81
C LEU A 293 -21.06 2.11 -6.98
N VAL A 294 -20.38 1.76 -8.09
CA VAL A 294 -19.89 0.40 -8.32
C VAL A 294 -18.85 0.01 -7.26
N TYR A 295 -17.97 0.92 -6.92
CA TYR A 295 -16.95 0.66 -5.90
C TYR A 295 -17.57 0.50 -4.49
N ALA A 296 -18.58 1.32 -4.14
CA ALA A 296 -19.36 1.17 -2.90
C ALA A 296 -20.06 -0.19 -2.84
N PHE A 297 -20.69 -0.60 -3.94
CA PHE A 297 -21.32 -1.92 -4.04
C PHE A 297 -20.33 -3.06 -3.86
N MET A 298 -19.14 -2.95 -4.44
CA MET A 298 -18.04 -3.91 -4.24
C MET A 298 -17.58 -3.94 -2.77
N CYS A 299 -17.42 -2.77 -2.12
CA CYS A 299 -17.06 -2.70 -0.71
C CYS A 299 -18.11 -3.39 0.19
N VAL A 300 -19.39 -3.12 -0.04
CA VAL A 300 -20.50 -3.83 0.68
C VAL A 300 -20.43 -5.33 0.41
N GLY A 301 -20.21 -5.75 -0.83
CA GLY A 301 -20.04 -7.16 -1.19
C GLY A 301 -18.89 -7.83 -0.45
N VAL A 302 -17.72 -7.18 -0.38
CA VAL A 302 -16.55 -7.67 0.39
C VAL A 302 -16.91 -7.80 1.87
N SER A 303 -17.59 -6.81 2.46
CA SER A 303 -18.05 -6.90 3.85
C SER A 303 -19.01 -8.06 4.08
N LEU A 304 -19.95 -8.32 3.16
CA LEU A 304 -20.92 -9.41 3.28
C LEU A 304 -20.28 -10.81 3.25
N ILE A 305 -19.26 -11.01 2.37
CA ILE A 305 -18.56 -12.30 2.22
C ILE A 305 -17.33 -12.42 3.11
N ALA A 306 -17.04 -11.42 3.93
CA ALA A 306 -15.84 -11.38 4.76
C ALA A 306 -15.67 -12.60 5.69
N PRO A 307 -16.72 -13.16 6.33
CA PRO A 307 -16.57 -14.38 7.13
C PRO A 307 -16.03 -15.56 6.32
N GLU A 308 -16.53 -15.79 5.12
CA GLU A 308 -16.06 -16.88 4.24
C GLU A 308 -14.61 -16.64 3.81
N VAL A 309 -14.28 -15.41 3.45
CA VAL A 309 -12.89 -15.05 3.07
C VAL A 309 -11.96 -15.27 4.26
N LEU A 310 -12.36 -14.88 5.47
CA LEU A 310 -11.56 -15.08 6.67
C LEU A 310 -11.36 -16.56 7.00
N MET A 311 -12.39 -17.40 6.83
CA MET A 311 -12.30 -18.87 6.98
C MET A 311 -11.30 -19.51 6.01
N ILE A 312 -11.19 -18.97 4.80
CA ILE A 312 -10.20 -19.40 3.81
C ILE A 312 -8.79 -18.93 4.22
N LEU A 313 -8.67 -17.69 4.67
CA LEU A 313 -7.38 -17.05 4.95
C LEU A 313 -6.74 -17.54 6.24
N ALA A 314 -7.53 -17.96 7.26
CA ALA A 314 -6.97 -18.21 8.58
C ALA A 314 -7.79 -19.21 9.41
N PRO A 315 -7.18 -19.87 10.41
CA PRO A 315 -7.86 -20.73 11.37
C PRO A 315 -8.74 -19.93 12.34
N LYS A 316 -9.50 -20.68 13.19
CA LYS A 316 -10.55 -20.12 14.07
C LYS A 316 -10.07 -19.02 15.03
N GLU A 317 -8.82 -19.04 15.46
CA GLU A 317 -8.26 -18.03 16.36
C GLU A 317 -8.31 -16.60 15.79
N TYR A 318 -8.36 -16.46 14.45
CA TYR A 318 -8.46 -15.18 13.76
C TYR A 318 -9.90 -14.66 13.62
N TYR A 319 -10.93 -15.47 13.91
CA TYR A 319 -12.32 -15.11 13.61
C TYR A 319 -12.84 -13.94 14.44
N GLY A 320 -12.26 -13.68 15.62
CA GLY A 320 -12.56 -12.46 16.38
C GLY A 320 -12.28 -11.16 15.65
N GLY A 321 -11.42 -11.22 14.59
CA GLY A 321 -11.12 -10.07 13.74
C GLY A 321 -12.23 -9.63 12.80
N ILE A 322 -13.28 -10.42 12.63
CA ILE A 322 -14.35 -10.12 11.67
C ILE A 322 -15.01 -8.75 11.89
N TYR A 323 -15.12 -8.31 13.14
CA TYR A 323 -15.71 -7.01 13.49
C TYR A 323 -14.85 -5.81 13.13
N ALA A 324 -13.57 -6.00 12.79
CA ALA A 324 -12.71 -4.97 12.26
C ALA A 324 -12.81 -4.84 10.72
N VAL A 325 -13.44 -5.81 10.01
CA VAL A 325 -13.57 -5.78 8.55
C VAL A 325 -14.39 -4.59 8.05
N PRO A 326 -15.60 -4.32 8.55
CA PRO A 326 -16.41 -3.22 8.03
C PRO A 326 -15.72 -1.85 8.08
N PRO A 327 -15.13 -1.39 9.22
CA PRO A 327 -14.42 -0.12 9.22
C PRO A 327 -13.21 -0.11 8.27
N ILE A 328 -12.44 -1.21 8.13
CA ILE A 328 -11.30 -1.30 7.19
C ILE A 328 -11.79 -1.23 5.73
N VAL A 329 -12.91 -1.84 5.40
CA VAL A 329 -13.51 -1.75 4.06
C VAL A 329 -13.96 -0.33 3.77
N ILE A 330 -14.59 0.34 4.73
CA ILE A 330 -14.98 1.75 4.61
C ILE A 330 -13.76 2.64 4.41
N VAL A 331 -12.64 2.40 5.10
CA VAL A 331 -11.38 3.12 4.87
C VAL A 331 -10.95 3.04 3.40
N SER A 332 -11.06 1.88 2.76
CA SER A 332 -10.74 1.75 1.34
C SER A 332 -11.65 2.61 0.45
N PHE A 333 -12.95 2.64 0.75
CA PHE A 333 -13.89 3.52 0.04
C PHE A 333 -13.58 5.01 0.26
N ILE A 334 -13.35 5.41 1.50
CA ILE A 334 -12.97 6.79 1.86
C ILE A 334 -11.65 7.19 1.18
N SER A 335 -10.66 6.29 1.12
CA SER A 335 -9.41 6.53 0.40
C SER A 335 -9.62 6.74 -1.10
N SER A 336 -10.70 6.19 -1.69
CA SER A 336 -11.05 6.48 -3.09
C SER A 336 -11.47 7.94 -3.29
N LEU A 337 -12.20 8.51 -2.34
CA LEU A 337 -12.59 9.93 -2.36
C LEU A 337 -11.37 10.85 -2.20
N TYR A 338 -10.45 10.49 -1.29
CA TYR A 338 -9.18 11.17 -1.17
C TYR A 338 -8.47 11.29 -2.53
N ASN A 339 -8.32 10.18 -3.26
CA ASN A 339 -7.67 10.18 -4.57
C ASN A 339 -8.37 11.11 -5.57
N ILE A 340 -9.71 11.10 -5.60
CA ILE A 340 -10.48 11.94 -6.51
C ILE A 340 -10.25 13.44 -6.23
N TYR A 341 -10.28 13.85 -4.96
CA TYR A 341 -10.04 15.24 -4.58
C TYR A 341 -8.58 15.65 -4.77
N ALA A 342 -7.64 14.79 -4.39
CA ALA A 342 -6.22 15.02 -4.58
C ALA A 342 -5.83 15.17 -6.05
N ASN A 343 -6.49 14.47 -6.99
CA ASN A 343 -6.25 14.63 -8.42
C ASN A 343 -6.52 16.07 -8.89
N VAL A 344 -7.53 16.76 -8.33
CA VAL A 344 -7.80 18.18 -8.62
C VAL A 344 -6.70 19.08 -8.04
N GLU A 345 -6.26 18.81 -6.81
CA GLU A 345 -5.16 19.57 -6.17
C GLU A 345 -3.84 19.40 -6.94
N PHE A 346 -3.55 18.18 -7.43
CA PHE A 346 -2.39 17.91 -8.28
C PHE A 346 -2.46 18.65 -9.62
N TYR A 347 -3.64 18.70 -10.25
CA TYR A 347 -3.84 19.50 -11.45
C TYR A 347 -3.45 20.97 -11.24
N HIS A 348 -3.83 21.54 -10.11
CA HIS A 348 -3.48 22.92 -9.72
C HIS A 348 -2.09 23.07 -9.10
N LYS A 349 -1.27 22.01 -9.05
CA LYS A 349 0.09 22.00 -8.48
C LYS A 349 0.15 22.44 -7.01
N LYS A 350 -0.89 22.18 -6.22
CA LYS A 350 -0.99 22.54 -4.80
C LYS A 350 -0.53 21.43 -3.86
N SER A 351 0.69 20.93 -4.07
CA SER A 351 1.24 19.79 -3.31
C SER A 351 1.43 20.04 -1.81
N GLY A 352 1.63 21.28 -1.38
CA GLY A 352 1.80 21.62 0.04
C GLY A 352 0.56 21.30 0.88
N GLY A 353 -0.66 21.56 0.35
CA GLY A 353 -1.91 21.20 1.01
C GLY A 353 -2.05 19.69 1.20
N ILE A 354 -1.64 18.90 0.20
CA ILE A 354 -1.66 17.44 0.23
C ILE A 354 -0.77 16.90 1.37
N ALA A 355 0.45 17.42 1.48
CA ALA A 355 1.38 16.99 2.53
C ALA A 355 0.84 17.31 3.94
N ILE A 356 0.32 18.50 4.15
CA ILE A 356 -0.28 18.93 5.44
C ILE A 356 -1.47 18.02 5.80
N SER A 357 -2.36 17.74 4.85
CA SER A 357 -3.52 16.89 5.07
C SER A 357 -3.11 15.47 5.52
N THR A 358 -2.09 14.91 4.90
CA THR A 358 -1.56 13.58 5.27
C THR A 358 -0.95 13.61 6.67
N ILE A 359 -0.12 14.61 6.99
CA ILE A 359 0.52 14.74 8.32
C ILE A 359 -0.52 14.88 9.42
N VAL A 360 -1.51 15.78 9.25
CA VAL A 360 -2.58 15.98 10.24
C VAL A 360 -3.37 14.70 10.48
N SER A 361 -3.76 14.00 9.41
CA SER A 361 -4.49 12.73 9.53
C SER A 361 -3.67 11.65 10.21
N THR A 362 -2.37 11.60 9.94
CA THR A 362 -1.44 10.66 10.61
C THR A 362 -1.35 10.96 12.10
N VAL A 363 -1.22 12.23 12.48
CA VAL A 363 -1.20 12.63 13.90
C VAL A 363 -2.52 12.25 14.59
N VAL A 364 -3.66 12.51 13.95
CA VAL A 364 -4.97 12.10 14.47
C VAL A 364 -5.04 10.58 14.67
N ASN A 365 -4.57 9.79 13.70
CA ASN A 365 -4.51 8.33 13.81
C ASN A 365 -3.66 7.88 15.00
N LEU A 366 -2.43 8.39 15.12
CA LEU A 366 -1.51 8.03 16.22
C LEU A 366 -2.09 8.37 17.60
N VAL A 367 -2.65 9.57 17.75
CA VAL A 367 -3.25 10.00 19.01
C VAL A 367 -4.44 9.14 19.38
N LEU A 368 -5.36 8.88 18.43
CA LEU A 368 -6.53 8.04 18.69
C LEU A 368 -6.15 6.59 18.97
N ASN A 369 -5.17 6.04 18.26
CA ASN A 369 -4.64 4.70 18.52
C ASN A 369 -4.06 4.61 19.94
N TYR A 370 -3.21 5.56 20.33
CA TYR A 370 -2.61 5.60 21.66
C TYR A 370 -3.65 5.64 22.78
N LEU A 371 -4.73 6.40 22.57
CA LEU A 371 -5.80 6.55 23.56
C LEU A 371 -6.76 5.37 23.61
N LEU A 372 -7.06 4.72 22.47
CA LEU A 372 -8.17 3.76 22.39
C LEU A 372 -7.74 2.30 22.31
N ILE A 373 -6.56 1.98 21.74
CA ILE A 373 -6.08 0.59 21.63
C ILE A 373 -5.94 -0.08 23.01
N PRO A 374 -5.39 0.57 24.07
CA PRO A 374 -5.26 -0.07 25.38
C PRO A 374 -6.59 -0.54 25.97
N TYR A 375 -7.70 0.13 25.67
CA TYR A 375 -9.00 -0.16 26.24
C TYR A 375 -9.87 -1.05 25.36
N PHE A 376 -9.79 -0.92 24.03
CA PHE A 376 -10.68 -1.57 23.08
C PHE A 376 -9.97 -2.55 22.14
N GLY A 377 -8.63 -2.73 22.33
CA GLY A 377 -7.82 -3.64 21.54
C GLY A 377 -7.69 -3.26 20.06
N PHE A 378 -7.35 -4.23 19.24
CA PHE A 378 -7.09 -4.04 17.81
C PHE A 378 -8.31 -3.58 16.99
N ILE A 379 -9.53 -3.84 17.48
CA ILE A 379 -10.75 -3.35 16.81
C ILE A 379 -10.77 -1.82 16.82
N ALA A 380 -10.30 -1.19 17.92
CA ALA A 380 -10.17 0.26 17.97
C ALA A 380 -9.31 0.82 16.83
N ALA A 381 -8.19 0.15 16.49
CA ALA A 381 -7.32 0.60 15.41
C ALA A 381 -8.05 0.71 14.05
N ALA A 382 -8.99 -0.18 13.76
CA ALA A 382 -9.80 -0.10 12.55
C ALA A 382 -10.70 1.14 12.52
N TYR A 383 -11.29 1.51 13.68
CA TYR A 383 -12.14 2.69 13.79
C TYR A 383 -11.34 3.99 13.85
N THR A 384 -10.20 4.02 14.52
CA THR A 384 -9.32 5.20 14.55
C THR A 384 -8.75 5.51 13.16
N THR A 385 -8.40 4.46 12.41
CA THR A 385 -7.99 4.58 11.00
C THR A 385 -9.13 5.09 10.12
N LEU A 386 -10.37 4.66 10.38
CA LEU A 386 -11.53 5.21 9.68
C LEU A 386 -11.71 6.70 9.97
N VAL A 387 -11.65 7.12 11.25
CA VAL A 387 -11.79 8.53 11.64
C VAL A 387 -10.68 9.38 11.01
N SER A 388 -9.43 8.95 11.07
CA SER A 388 -8.31 9.68 10.48
C SER A 388 -8.42 9.80 8.96
N ASN A 389 -8.91 8.77 8.26
CA ASN A 389 -9.18 8.85 6.83
C ASN A 389 -10.35 9.78 6.49
N ILE A 390 -11.37 9.87 7.34
CA ILE A 390 -12.44 10.87 7.18
C ILE A 390 -11.85 12.28 7.30
N VAL A 391 -10.99 12.53 8.30
CA VAL A 391 -10.27 13.81 8.43
C VAL A 391 -9.46 14.11 7.17
N LEU A 392 -8.71 13.11 6.66
CA LEU A 392 -7.92 13.25 5.43
C LEU A 392 -8.80 13.69 4.26
N VAL A 393 -9.92 13.00 4.02
CA VAL A 393 -10.85 13.31 2.92
C VAL A 393 -11.47 14.70 3.08
N LEU A 394 -11.87 15.08 4.28
CA LEU A 394 -12.41 16.41 4.54
C LEU A 394 -11.38 17.51 4.24
N MET A 395 -10.12 17.32 4.66
CA MET A 395 -9.05 18.28 4.34
C MET A 395 -8.82 18.40 2.83
N HIS A 396 -8.81 17.28 2.09
CA HIS A 396 -8.70 17.29 0.64
C HIS A 396 -9.93 17.86 -0.05
N TYR A 397 -11.14 17.64 0.48
CA TYR A 397 -12.36 18.28 0.00
C TYR A 397 -12.27 19.81 0.10
N PHE A 398 -11.88 20.34 1.26
CA PHE A 398 -11.67 21.77 1.41
C PHE A 398 -10.47 22.28 0.60
N GLY A 399 -9.41 21.50 0.44
CA GLY A 399 -8.25 21.78 -0.39
C GLY A 399 -8.63 21.99 -1.84
N TYR A 400 -9.31 21.01 -2.45
CA TYR A 400 -9.75 21.15 -3.85
C TYR A 400 -10.75 22.29 -4.04
N ARG A 401 -11.66 22.53 -3.07
CA ARG A 401 -12.62 23.65 -3.13
C ARG A 401 -11.93 25.02 -3.07
N ARG A 402 -10.77 25.13 -2.42
CA ARG A 402 -9.94 26.36 -2.43
C ARG A 402 -9.20 26.53 -3.75
N CYS A 403 -8.76 25.45 -4.38
CA CYS A 403 -8.06 25.49 -5.66
C CYS A 403 -9.01 25.73 -6.83
N GLN A 404 -10.22 25.16 -6.77
CA GLN A 404 -11.21 25.18 -7.82
C GLN A 404 -12.54 25.74 -7.27
N LYS A 405 -12.87 27.00 -7.64
CA LYS A 405 -14.09 27.68 -7.18
C LYS A 405 -15.36 27.03 -7.73
N GLU A 406 -15.31 26.56 -8.98
CA GLU A 406 -16.41 25.87 -9.63
C GLU A 406 -16.60 24.46 -9.05
N LYS A 407 -17.85 24.00 -8.97
CA LYS A 407 -18.17 22.65 -8.46
C LYS A 407 -17.80 21.61 -9.52
N VAL A 408 -16.70 20.91 -9.28
CA VAL A 408 -16.24 19.82 -10.15
C VAL A 408 -17.07 18.57 -9.96
N TYR A 409 -17.40 18.24 -8.70
CA TYR A 409 -18.13 17.02 -8.34
C TYR A 409 -19.54 17.35 -7.82
N ASN A 410 -20.46 16.40 -7.99
CA ASN A 410 -21.78 16.46 -7.40
C ASN A 410 -21.71 16.05 -5.92
N ASP A 411 -21.41 17.03 -5.05
CA ASP A 411 -21.16 16.81 -3.62
C ASP A 411 -22.32 16.05 -2.93
N LYS A 412 -23.58 16.34 -3.33
CA LYS A 412 -24.75 15.68 -2.73
C LYS A 412 -24.78 14.18 -3.04
N MET A 413 -24.52 13.79 -4.30
CA MET A 413 -24.48 12.39 -4.70
C MET A 413 -23.28 11.66 -4.09
N VAL A 414 -22.10 12.29 -4.10
CA VAL A 414 -20.90 11.70 -3.48
C VAL A 414 -21.13 11.47 -2.00
N LEU A 415 -21.71 12.43 -1.28
CA LEU A 415 -22.03 12.29 0.14
C LEU A 415 -23.08 11.19 0.38
N ALA A 416 -24.13 11.14 -0.42
CA ALA A 416 -25.18 10.11 -0.30
C ALA A 416 -24.60 8.69 -0.51
N ILE A 417 -23.76 8.51 -1.54
CA ILE A 417 -23.08 7.21 -1.80
C ILE A 417 -22.16 6.85 -0.63
N THR A 418 -21.43 7.83 -0.11
CA THR A 418 -20.51 7.63 1.01
C THR A 418 -21.24 7.19 2.28
N LEU A 419 -22.28 7.94 2.68
CA LEU A 419 -23.08 7.60 3.86
C LEU A 419 -23.80 6.27 3.69
N GLY A 420 -24.34 5.99 2.50
CA GLY A 420 -24.95 4.71 2.16
C GLY A 420 -23.96 3.54 2.26
N CYS A 421 -22.76 3.69 1.69
CA CYS A 421 -21.69 2.70 1.79
C CYS A 421 -21.29 2.43 3.25
N MET A 422 -21.06 3.50 4.03
CA MET A 422 -20.72 3.40 5.45
C MET A 422 -21.81 2.68 6.24
N ALA A 423 -23.07 3.08 6.08
CA ALA A 423 -24.21 2.48 6.78
C ALA A 423 -24.36 1.00 6.43
N LEU A 424 -24.29 0.63 5.15
CA LEU A 424 -24.43 -0.76 4.69
C LEU A 424 -23.26 -1.63 5.14
N CYS A 425 -22.01 -1.15 5.05
CA CYS A 425 -20.88 -1.91 5.56
C CYS A 425 -20.95 -2.09 7.09
N MET A 426 -21.32 -1.05 7.86
CA MET A 426 -21.48 -1.20 9.31
C MET A 426 -22.64 -2.13 9.69
N ALA A 427 -23.73 -2.14 8.91
CA ALA A 427 -24.83 -3.07 9.11
C ALA A 427 -24.40 -4.54 8.95
N CYS A 428 -23.33 -4.83 8.20
CA CYS A 428 -22.80 -6.19 8.08
C CYS A 428 -22.36 -6.78 9.43
N ASN A 429 -21.94 -5.96 10.41
CA ASN A 429 -21.64 -6.46 11.76
C ASN A 429 -22.82 -7.16 12.42
N ILE A 430 -24.06 -6.69 12.18
CA ILE A 430 -25.28 -7.31 12.68
C ILE A 430 -25.57 -8.60 11.89
N LEU A 431 -25.29 -8.61 10.60
CA LEU A 431 -25.53 -9.78 9.74
C LEU A 431 -24.54 -10.93 10.01
N TYR A 432 -23.38 -10.66 10.63
CA TYR A 432 -22.45 -11.73 11.03
C TYR A 432 -23.00 -12.64 12.14
N ILE A 433 -24.01 -12.19 12.89
CA ILE A 433 -24.66 -12.98 13.95
C ILE A 433 -25.58 -14.05 13.35
N ASN A 434 -26.20 -13.78 12.19
CA ASN A 434 -27.15 -14.68 11.56
C ASN A 434 -26.81 -14.98 10.10
N ASN A 435 -26.19 -16.13 9.86
CA ASN A 435 -25.79 -16.57 8.54
C ASN A 435 -26.94 -16.70 7.53
N ILE A 436 -28.13 -17.13 7.96
CA ILE A 436 -29.28 -17.31 7.06
C ILE A 436 -29.69 -15.96 6.47
N VAL A 437 -29.86 -14.95 7.33
CA VAL A 437 -30.24 -13.60 6.90
C VAL A 437 -29.13 -13.02 5.99
N ARG A 438 -27.87 -13.21 6.34
CA ARG A 438 -26.74 -12.74 5.55
C ARG A 438 -26.70 -13.36 4.15
N TYR A 439 -26.89 -14.69 4.03
CA TYR A 439 -26.93 -15.36 2.72
C TYR A 439 -28.14 -14.93 1.89
N ALA A 440 -29.28 -14.67 2.50
CA ALA A 440 -30.44 -14.11 1.80
C ALA A 440 -30.10 -12.72 1.23
N VAL A 441 -29.43 -11.85 2.01
CA VAL A 441 -28.97 -10.54 1.53
C VAL A 441 -27.95 -10.68 0.39
N ILE A 442 -27.01 -11.61 0.49
CA ILE A 442 -26.01 -11.89 -0.57
C ILE A 442 -26.74 -12.35 -1.86
N ALA A 443 -27.71 -13.25 -1.75
CA ALA A 443 -28.49 -13.71 -2.91
C ALA A 443 -29.24 -12.56 -3.59
N VAL A 444 -29.90 -11.70 -2.83
CA VAL A 444 -30.57 -10.51 -3.35
C VAL A 444 -29.57 -9.56 -4.03
N ALA A 445 -28.43 -9.29 -3.39
CA ALA A 445 -27.38 -8.44 -3.96
C ALA A 445 -26.83 -9.03 -5.28
N ALA A 446 -26.64 -10.33 -5.35
CA ALA A 446 -26.19 -11.03 -6.56
C ALA A 446 -27.23 -10.91 -7.70
N VAL A 447 -28.52 -11.10 -7.40
CA VAL A 447 -29.60 -10.93 -8.38
C VAL A 447 -29.64 -9.48 -8.90
N VAL A 448 -29.53 -8.49 -8.03
CA VAL A 448 -29.47 -7.07 -8.42
C VAL A 448 -28.27 -6.81 -9.33
N ALA A 449 -27.10 -7.35 -9.00
CA ALA A 449 -25.88 -7.23 -9.83
C ALA A 449 -26.09 -7.87 -11.21
N LEU A 450 -26.70 -9.05 -11.29
CA LEU A 450 -27.02 -9.73 -12.55
C LEU A 450 -28.03 -8.94 -13.40
N ILE A 451 -29.06 -8.37 -12.80
CA ILE A 451 -30.05 -7.54 -13.51
C ILE A 451 -29.39 -6.26 -14.06
N LYS A 452 -28.50 -5.65 -13.27
CA LYS A 452 -27.84 -4.39 -13.61
C LYS A 452 -26.51 -4.54 -14.37
N HIS A 453 -26.09 -5.77 -14.72
CA HIS A 453 -24.78 -6.03 -15.34
C HIS A 453 -24.54 -5.21 -16.63
N LYS A 454 -25.58 -5.01 -17.47
CA LYS A 454 -25.49 -4.20 -18.69
C LYS A 454 -25.17 -2.73 -18.38
N ALA A 455 -25.70 -2.17 -17.29
CA ALA A 455 -25.40 -0.81 -16.85
C ALA A 455 -23.95 -0.70 -16.38
N ILE A 456 -23.44 -1.68 -15.64
CA ILE A 456 -22.05 -1.75 -15.19
C ILE A 456 -21.09 -1.81 -16.38
N ILE A 457 -21.36 -2.66 -17.38
CA ILE A 457 -20.57 -2.76 -18.60
C ILE A 457 -20.58 -1.44 -19.37
N LYS A 458 -21.72 -0.72 -19.43
CA LYS A 458 -21.82 0.59 -20.10
C LYS A 458 -20.93 1.64 -19.41
N ILE A 459 -20.84 1.62 -18.07
CA ILE A 459 -19.95 2.50 -17.29
C ILE A 459 -18.48 2.21 -17.64
N ILE A 460 -18.09 0.92 -17.64
CA ILE A 460 -16.72 0.52 -17.99
C ILE A 460 -16.36 0.90 -19.43
N LYS A 461 -17.31 0.79 -20.37
CA LYS A 461 -17.09 1.23 -21.77
C LYS A 461 -16.97 2.75 -21.89
N ALA A 462 -17.73 3.51 -21.11
CA ALA A 462 -17.63 4.98 -21.09
C ALA A 462 -16.30 5.53 -20.57
N MET A 463 -15.49 4.69 -19.88
CA MET A 463 -14.13 5.03 -19.48
C MET A 463 -13.10 4.82 -20.60
N ARG A 464 -13.47 4.11 -21.68
CA ARG A 464 -12.56 3.78 -22.81
C ARG A 464 -12.71 4.69 -24.02
N GLY A 465 -13.75 5.48 -24.07
CA GLY A 465 -14.04 6.49 -25.11
C GLY A 465 -14.03 7.89 -24.57
#